data_99791dbbdbbe632a03b31de8d63d03d9
#
_entry.id   99791dbbdbbe632a03b31de8d63d03d9
#
_cell.length_a   1.000
_cell.length_b   1.000
_cell.length_c   1.000
_cell.angle_alpha   90.00
_cell.angle_beta   90.00
_cell.angle_gamma   90.00
#
_symmetry.space_group_name_H-M   'P 1'
#
loop_
_entity.id
_entity.type
_entity.pdbx_description
1 polymer ?
#
loop_
_entity_poly.entity_id
_entity_poly.type
_entity_poly.pdbx_seq_one_letter_code
_entity_poly.pdbx_strand_id
1 'polypeptide(L)'
;THNNSYQESVAYGSQLSDVKAQLEEVEASIEAVTGGTADGDLDSLNAQKDELTASKSTLSDQKLSAERPYSYSLVLVFFAILLTAKGLYNAIAGVIPAQKADVKKLAQAGLLAALCYIGFAFFKIDIPVGPEKTAFHLGNVFCVLAALLLGGYWGGLAGAIGMTIADLTTAYVTSAPKTFLLKLCIGLIVGLVAHKIFHLSKEHSVKYVTGVTILASA
;
A
#
# COMPACT_ATOMS: atom_id res chain seq x y z
N THR A 1 4.69 -15.85 -21.74
CA THR A 1 5.14 -15.86 -20.33
C THR A 1 4.18 -15.09 -19.43
N HIS A 2 3.76 -13.88 -19.80
CA HIS A 2 2.84 -13.04 -19.01
C HIS A 2 1.46 -13.67 -18.78
N ASN A 3 0.88 -14.23 -19.82
CA ASN A 3 -0.43 -14.86 -19.74
C ASN A 3 -0.41 -16.10 -18.82
N ASN A 4 0.70 -16.84 -18.80
CA ASN A 4 0.83 -18.01 -17.96
C ASN A 4 0.87 -17.65 -16.47
N SER A 5 1.67 -16.67 -16.07
CA SER A 5 1.73 -16.25 -14.67
C SER A 5 0.38 -15.71 -14.16
N TYR A 6 -0.36 -14.99 -15.00
CA TYR A 6 -1.71 -14.54 -14.67
C TYR A 6 -2.67 -15.72 -14.48
N GLN A 7 -2.67 -16.69 -15.41
CA GLN A 7 -3.52 -17.89 -15.30
C GLN A 7 -3.16 -18.74 -14.06
N GLU A 8 -1.87 -18.87 -13.75
CA GLU A 8 -1.42 -19.53 -12.54
C GLU A 8 -1.89 -18.81 -11.28
N SER A 9 -1.82 -17.47 -11.23
CA SER A 9 -2.30 -16.71 -10.06
C SER A 9 -3.81 -16.83 -9.86
N VAL A 10 -4.58 -16.91 -10.95
CA VAL A 10 -6.03 -17.13 -10.92
C VAL A 10 -6.33 -18.54 -10.38
N ALA A 11 -5.60 -19.56 -10.86
CA ALA A 11 -5.76 -20.94 -10.38
C ALA A 11 -5.44 -21.07 -8.88
N TYR A 12 -4.33 -20.50 -8.41
CA TYR A 12 -4.02 -20.45 -6.98
C TYR A 12 -5.04 -19.64 -6.18
N GLY A 13 -5.62 -18.60 -6.76
CA GLY A 13 -6.69 -17.81 -6.15
C GLY A 13 -7.94 -18.65 -5.90
N SER A 14 -8.35 -19.49 -6.86
CA SER A 14 -9.47 -20.41 -6.72
C SER A 14 -9.21 -21.45 -5.63
N GLN A 15 -8.05 -22.13 -5.68
CA GLN A 15 -7.67 -23.12 -4.67
C GLN A 15 -7.61 -22.50 -3.25
N LEU A 16 -7.10 -21.27 -3.14
CA LEU A 16 -7.06 -20.56 -1.87
C LEU A 16 -8.45 -20.24 -1.32
N SER A 17 -9.41 -19.96 -2.21
CA SER A 17 -10.81 -19.77 -1.83
C SER A 17 -11.44 -21.05 -1.28
N ASP A 18 -11.17 -22.18 -1.93
CA ASP A 18 -11.68 -23.49 -1.51
C ASP A 18 -11.09 -23.91 -0.15
N VAL A 19 -9.79 -23.73 0.05
CA VAL A 19 -9.13 -24.01 1.34
C VAL A 19 -9.66 -23.12 2.46
N LYS A 20 -9.98 -21.85 2.16
CA LYS A 20 -10.58 -20.94 3.15
C LYS A 20 -11.99 -21.40 3.56
N ALA A 21 -12.80 -21.84 2.60
CA ALA A 21 -14.15 -22.35 2.89
C ALA A 21 -14.09 -23.62 3.75
N GLN A 22 -13.17 -24.55 3.43
CA GLN A 22 -12.95 -25.75 4.25
C GLN A 22 -12.46 -25.42 5.67
N LEU A 23 -11.58 -24.40 5.80
CA LEU A 23 -11.08 -23.97 7.10
C LEU A 23 -12.22 -23.39 7.97
N GLU A 24 -13.11 -22.60 7.37
CA GLU A 24 -14.28 -22.04 8.05
C GLU A 24 -15.24 -23.15 8.51
N GLU A 25 -15.45 -24.20 7.69
CA GLU A 25 -16.26 -25.35 8.05
C GLU A 25 -15.68 -26.17 9.21
N VAL A 26 -14.34 -26.40 9.19
CA VAL A 26 -13.65 -27.09 10.28
C VAL A 26 -13.67 -26.25 11.57
N GLU A 27 -13.48 -24.94 11.49
CA GLU A 27 -13.58 -24.05 12.65
C GLU A 27 -14.99 -24.06 13.25
N ALA A 28 -16.04 -24.04 12.43
CA ALA A 28 -17.42 -24.18 12.90
C ALA A 28 -17.67 -25.54 13.56
N SER A 29 -17.09 -26.61 13.03
CA SER A 29 -17.19 -27.96 13.61
C SER A 29 -16.48 -28.03 14.97
N ILE A 30 -15.30 -27.44 15.11
CA ILE A 30 -14.59 -27.35 16.41
C ILE A 30 -15.43 -26.59 17.43
N GLU A 31 -16.05 -25.47 17.04
CA GLU A 31 -16.91 -24.68 17.91
C GLU A 31 -18.13 -25.48 18.36
N ALA A 32 -18.77 -26.22 17.45
CA ALA A 32 -19.92 -27.07 17.76
C ALA A 32 -19.57 -28.21 18.75
N VAL A 33 -18.44 -28.88 18.57
CA VAL A 33 -17.95 -29.93 19.46
C VAL A 33 -17.58 -29.36 20.83
N THR A 34 -16.86 -28.23 20.86
CA THR A 34 -16.45 -27.55 22.10
C THR A 34 -17.67 -27.02 22.88
N GLY A 35 -18.68 -26.55 22.16
CA GLY A 35 -19.97 -26.09 22.75
C GLY A 35 -20.92 -27.21 23.17
N GLY A 36 -20.56 -28.48 22.95
CA GLY A 36 -21.35 -29.64 23.31
C GLY A 36 -22.64 -29.84 22.47
N THR A 37 -22.70 -29.22 21.29
CA THR A 37 -23.82 -29.31 20.35
C THR A 37 -23.63 -30.40 19.28
N ALA A 38 -22.41 -30.94 19.16
CA ALA A 38 -22.10 -32.05 18.26
C ALA A 38 -21.10 -33.01 18.91
N ASP A 39 -21.16 -34.30 18.50
CA ASP A 39 -20.16 -35.28 18.84
C ASP A 39 -19.04 -35.26 17.79
N GLY A 40 -17.79 -35.26 18.21
CA GLY A 40 -16.64 -35.29 17.31
C GLY A 40 -15.31 -35.43 18.04
N ASP A 41 -14.29 -35.90 17.31
CA ASP A 41 -12.93 -35.99 17.82
C ASP A 41 -12.23 -34.64 17.63
N LEU A 42 -12.02 -33.91 18.72
CA LEU A 42 -11.41 -32.58 18.75
C LEU A 42 -9.96 -32.60 18.27
N ASP A 43 -9.22 -33.69 18.54
CA ASP A 43 -7.82 -33.82 18.15
C ASP A 43 -7.70 -33.97 16.63
N SER A 44 -8.59 -34.75 16.01
CA SER A 44 -8.62 -34.91 14.55
C SER A 44 -9.03 -33.63 13.84
N LEU A 45 -10.01 -32.88 14.37
CA LEU A 45 -10.43 -31.58 13.82
C LEU A 45 -9.33 -30.52 13.92
N ASN A 46 -8.60 -30.48 15.03
CA ASN A 46 -7.47 -29.58 15.19
C ASN A 46 -6.32 -29.94 14.23
N ALA A 47 -6.01 -31.21 14.04
CA ALA A 47 -5.02 -31.65 13.07
C ALA A 47 -5.40 -31.25 11.64
N GLN A 48 -6.67 -31.39 11.26
CA GLN A 48 -7.19 -30.95 9.97
C GLN A 48 -7.11 -29.42 9.79
N LYS A 49 -7.40 -28.67 10.84
CA LYS A 49 -7.25 -27.20 10.85
C LYS A 49 -5.80 -26.78 10.61
N ASP A 50 -4.86 -27.45 11.27
CA ASP A 50 -3.43 -27.13 11.12
C ASP A 50 -2.93 -27.45 9.69
N GLU A 51 -3.36 -28.58 9.10
CA GLU A 51 -3.05 -28.93 7.72
C GLU A 51 -3.62 -27.92 6.72
N LEU A 52 -4.89 -27.51 6.88
CA LEU A 52 -5.53 -26.51 6.04
C LEU A 52 -4.88 -25.14 6.20
N THR A 53 -4.43 -24.77 7.39
CA THR A 53 -3.71 -23.53 7.66
C THR A 53 -2.34 -23.52 6.97
N ALA A 54 -1.61 -24.63 7.00
CA ALA A 54 -0.35 -24.79 6.28
C ALA A 54 -0.56 -24.72 4.75
N SER A 55 -1.59 -25.40 4.24
CA SER A 55 -1.96 -25.33 2.82
C SER A 55 -2.33 -23.92 2.37
N LYS A 56 -3.10 -23.20 3.18
CA LYS A 56 -3.46 -21.80 2.95
C LYS A 56 -2.23 -20.90 2.86
N SER A 57 -1.25 -21.07 3.73
CA SER A 57 -0.01 -20.28 3.68
C SER A 57 0.79 -20.58 2.41
N THR A 58 0.96 -21.83 2.06
CA THR A 58 1.68 -22.28 0.87
C THR A 58 1.03 -21.74 -0.41
N LEU A 59 -0.29 -21.89 -0.54
CA LEU A 59 -1.04 -21.37 -1.70
C LEU A 59 -0.99 -19.82 -1.79
N SER A 60 -0.99 -19.14 -0.65
CA SER A 60 -0.84 -17.69 -0.61
C SER A 60 0.52 -17.25 -1.15
N ASP A 61 1.59 -17.94 -0.78
CA ASP A 61 2.95 -17.67 -1.24
C ASP A 61 3.13 -18.01 -2.73
N GLN A 62 2.57 -19.12 -3.18
CA GLN A 62 2.56 -19.50 -4.60
C GLN A 62 1.80 -18.48 -5.45
N LYS A 63 0.62 -18.08 -5.02
CA LYS A 63 -0.15 -17.01 -5.68
C LYS A 63 0.66 -15.72 -5.79
N LEU A 64 1.27 -15.28 -4.69
CA LEU A 64 2.09 -14.08 -4.67
C LEU A 64 3.30 -14.18 -5.61
N SER A 65 3.96 -15.33 -5.66
CA SER A 65 5.09 -15.57 -6.55
C SER A 65 4.68 -15.54 -8.04
N ALA A 66 3.50 -16.06 -8.36
CA ALA A 66 2.94 -16.02 -9.71
C ALA A 66 2.48 -14.60 -10.11
N GLU A 67 1.99 -13.80 -9.17
CA GLU A 67 1.57 -12.42 -9.42
C GLU A 67 2.74 -11.44 -9.62
N ARG A 68 3.87 -11.65 -8.95
CA ARG A 68 5.02 -10.73 -8.99
C ARG A 68 5.48 -10.36 -10.40
N PRO A 69 5.74 -11.30 -11.33
CA PRO A 69 6.22 -10.95 -12.67
C PRO A 69 5.23 -10.08 -13.45
N TYR A 70 3.94 -10.40 -13.35
CA TYR A 70 2.87 -9.65 -13.99
C TYR A 70 2.74 -8.24 -13.39
N SER A 71 2.75 -8.15 -12.06
CA SER A 71 2.62 -6.89 -11.33
C SER A 71 3.81 -5.96 -11.58
N TYR A 72 5.03 -6.49 -11.59
CA TYR A 72 6.22 -5.67 -11.91
C TYR A 72 6.16 -5.10 -13.31
N SER A 73 5.67 -5.85 -14.29
CA SER A 73 5.56 -5.34 -15.65
C SER A 73 4.48 -4.27 -15.79
N LEU A 74 3.34 -4.43 -15.12
CA LEU A 74 2.32 -3.39 -15.06
C LEU A 74 2.85 -2.09 -14.44
N VAL A 75 3.63 -2.22 -13.37
CA VAL A 75 4.29 -1.10 -12.72
C VAL A 75 5.29 -0.43 -13.67
N LEU A 76 6.12 -1.20 -14.37
CA LEU A 76 7.06 -0.66 -15.35
C LEU A 76 6.34 0.05 -16.50
N VAL A 77 5.27 -0.52 -17.05
CA VAL A 77 4.45 0.11 -18.09
C VAL A 77 3.82 1.40 -17.58
N PHE A 78 3.28 1.40 -16.35
CA PHE A 78 2.72 2.60 -15.72
C PHE A 78 3.76 3.73 -15.61
N PHE A 79 4.96 3.45 -15.11
CA PHE A 79 6.01 4.45 -15.01
C PHE A 79 6.54 4.88 -16.38
N ALA A 80 6.61 3.98 -17.37
CA ALA A 80 6.97 4.32 -18.74
C ALA A 80 5.94 5.30 -19.35
N ILE A 81 4.64 5.08 -19.14
CA ILE A 81 3.58 6.00 -19.56
C ILE A 81 3.72 7.37 -18.89
N LEU A 82 4.00 7.41 -17.59
CA LEU A 82 4.22 8.68 -16.88
C LEU A 82 5.43 9.45 -17.42
N LEU A 83 6.54 8.75 -17.69
CA LEU A 83 7.75 9.36 -18.25
C LEU A 83 7.53 9.89 -19.67
N THR A 84 6.84 9.13 -20.51
CA THR A 84 6.50 9.56 -21.89
C THR A 84 5.52 10.73 -21.88
N ALA A 85 4.50 10.70 -21.01
CA ALA A 85 3.56 11.81 -20.83
C ALA A 85 4.26 13.09 -20.38
N LYS A 86 5.21 12.98 -19.44
CA LYS A 86 6.04 14.11 -19.01
C LYS A 86 6.94 14.63 -20.14
N GLY A 87 7.56 13.74 -20.90
CA GLY A 87 8.37 14.11 -22.08
C GLY A 87 7.54 14.85 -23.12
N LEU A 88 6.34 14.33 -23.42
CA LEU A 88 5.41 14.96 -24.36
C LEU A 88 4.92 16.33 -23.85
N TYR A 89 4.57 16.42 -22.58
CA TYR A 89 4.18 17.69 -21.94
C TYR A 89 5.30 18.73 -22.05
N ASN A 90 6.54 18.36 -21.74
CA ASN A 90 7.70 19.26 -21.86
C ASN A 90 7.97 19.71 -23.32
N ALA A 91 7.73 18.81 -24.29
CA ALA A 91 7.87 19.13 -25.70
C ALA A 91 6.80 20.11 -26.20
N ILE A 92 5.55 19.98 -25.70
CA ILE A 92 4.40 20.83 -26.10
C ILE A 92 4.42 22.16 -25.34
N ALA A 93 4.73 22.15 -24.04
CA ALA A 93 4.62 23.32 -23.16
C ALA A 93 5.79 24.30 -23.27
N GLY A 94 6.82 23.97 -24.07
CA GLY A 94 8.00 24.84 -24.26
C GLY A 94 8.58 25.32 -22.95
N VAL A 95 9.40 24.46 -22.33
CA VAL A 95 10.30 24.83 -21.23
C VAL A 95 9.60 25.39 -19.98
N ILE A 96 9.12 24.51 -19.14
CA ILE A 96 9.10 24.83 -17.70
C ILE A 96 10.56 24.90 -17.26
N PRO A 97 11.06 26.07 -16.79
CA PRO A 97 12.44 26.17 -16.32
C PRO A 97 12.66 25.06 -15.30
N ALA A 98 13.67 24.23 -15.52
CA ALA A 98 14.03 23.16 -14.62
C ALA A 98 14.20 23.79 -13.22
N GLN A 99 13.26 23.51 -12.34
CA GLN A 99 13.35 23.96 -10.96
C GLN A 99 14.61 23.30 -10.40
N LYS A 100 15.66 24.12 -10.15
CA LYS A 100 16.92 23.60 -9.62
C LYS A 100 16.58 22.77 -8.40
N ALA A 101 16.83 21.48 -8.48
CA ALA A 101 16.58 20.58 -7.37
C ALA A 101 17.47 21.04 -6.21
N ASP A 102 16.85 21.57 -5.17
CA ASP A 102 17.55 21.88 -3.93
C ASP A 102 17.95 20.54 -3.30
N VAL A 103 19.25 20.27 -3.27
CA VAL A 103 19.83 19.04 -2.75
C VAL A 103 19.34 18.76 -1.32
N LYS A 104 19.15 19.82 -0.53
CA LYS A 104 18.60 19.70 0.82
C LYS A 104 17.18 19.17 0.81
N LYS A 105 16.30 19.70 -0.05
CA LYS A 105 14.93 19.20 -0.20
C LYS A 105 14.89 17.77 -0.73
N LEU A 106 15.78 17.43 -1.65
CA LEU A 106 15.90 16.07 -2.18
C LEU A 106 16.29 15.07 -1.08
N ALA A 107 17.31 15.42 -0.27
CA ALA A 107 17.73 14.59 0.85
C ALA A 107 16.60 14.42 1.91
N GLN A 108 15.90 15.50 2.23
CA GLN A 108 14.73 15.44 3.14
C GLN A 108 13.59 14.58 2.58
N ALA A 109 13.31 14.70 1.27
CA ALA A 109 12.30 13.88 0.61
C ALA A 109 12.69 12.40 0.61
N GLY A 110 13.96 12.07 0.38
CA GLY A 110 14.49 10.71 0.47
C GLY A 110 14.36 10.12 1.88
N LEU A 111 14.69 10.89 2.91
CA LEU A 111 14.54 10.47 4.30
C LEU A 111 13.06 10.20 4.65
N LEU A 112 12.16 11.08 4.25
CA LEU A 112 10.73 10.92 4.51
C LEU A 112 10.13 9.78 3.70
N ALA A 113 10.61 9.52 2.46
CA ALA A 113 10.23 8.35 1.69
C ALA A 113 10.66 7.04 2.39
N ALA A 114 11.87 7.01 2.96
CA ALA A 114 12.33 5.88 3.77
C ALA A 114 11.47 5.67 5.03
N LEU A 115 11.06 6.74 5.71
CA LEU A 115 10.15 6.65 6.85
C LEU A 115 8.76 6.15 6.44
N CYS A 116 8.23 6.57 5.29
CA CYS A 116 6.99 6.03 4.74
C CYS A 116 7.10 4.52 4.50
N TYR A 117 8.21 4.07 3.88
CA TYR A 117 8.49 2.66 3.67
C TYR A 117 8.55 1.88 5.00
N ILE A 118 9.37 2.32 5.96
CA ILE A 118 9.51 1.69 7.26
C ILE A 118 8.17 1.64 8.00
N GLY A 119 7.41 2.73 7.97
CA GLY A 119 6.10 2.82 8.60
C GLY A 119 5.06 1.86 8.01
N PHE A 120 5.20 1.49 6.75
CA PHE A 120 4.38 0.45 6.13
C PHE A 120 4.95 -0.96 6.38
N ALA A 121 6.24 -1.17 6.14
CA ALA A 121 6.83 -2.50 6.16
C ALA A 121 6.85 -3.11 7.57
N PHE A 122 7.09 -2.31 8.61
CA PHE A 122 7.28 -2.78 9.98
C PHE A 122 6.13 -2.44 10.93
N PHE A 123 5.37 -1.38 10.66
CA PHE A 123 4.29 -0.91 11.55
C PHE A 123 2.94 -0.97 10.84
N LYS A 124 2.56 -2.17 10.39
CA LYS A 124 1.26 -2.44 9.79
C LYS A 124 0.47 -3.46 10.59
N ILE A 125 -0.85 -3.29 10.56
CA ILE A 125 -1.81 -4.25 11.06
C ILE A 125 -2.68 -4.62 9.86
N ASP A 126 -2.60 -5.88 9.43
CA ASP A 126 -3.42 -6.37 8.33
C ASP A 126 -4.82 -6.69 8.86
N ILE A 127 -5.83 -6.05 8.28
CA ILE A 127 -7.24 -6.23 8.63
C ILE A 127 -7.90 -7.00 7.48
N PRO A 128 -8.46 -8.18 7.72
CA PRO A 128 -9.23 -8.90 6.71
C PRO A 128 -10.53 -8.13 6.42
N VAL A 129 -10.77 -7.81 5.15
CA VAL A 129 -12.01 -7.17 4.69
C VAL A 129 -12.56 -8.04 3.57
N GLY A 130 -13.39 -9.03 3.92
CA GLY A 130 -13.88 -10.00 2.97
C GLY A 130 -12.75 -10.82 2.33
N PRO A 131 -12.75 -11.03 1.00
CA PRO A 131 -11.70 -11.77 0.30
C PRO A 131 -10.38 -10.99 0.20
N GLU A 132 -10.40 -9.69 0.45
CA GLU A 132 -9.25 -8.78 0.35
C GLU A 132 -8.65 -8.53 1.74
N LYS A 133 -7.35 -8.19 1.75
CA LYS A 133 -6.67 -7.69 2.96
C LYS A 133 -6.42 -6.20 2.79
N THR A 134 -6.76 -5.43 3.81
CA THR A 134 -6.33 -4.04 3.91
C THR A 134 -5.33 -3.87 5.06
N ALA A 135 -4.44 -2.91 4.94
CA ALA A 135 -3.44 -2.66 5.97
C ALA A 135 -3.64 -1.29 6.59
N PHE A 136 -3.76 -1.26 7.91
CA PHE A 136 -3.61 -0.03 8.68
C PHE A 136 -2.15 0.12 9.09
N HIS A 137 -1.50 1.23 8.72
CA HIS A 137 -0.06 1.39 8.88
C HIS A 137 0.37 2.85 9.12
N LEU A 138 1.48 3.03 9.82
CA LEU A 138 2.05 4.34 10.13
C LEU A 138 2.63 5.08 8.91
N GLY A 139 2.84 4.39 7.79
CA GLY A 139 3.32 5.01 6.56
C GLY A 139 2.45 6.17 6.06
N ASN A 140 1.13 6.12 6.31
CA ASN A 140 0.22 7.22 5.98
C ASN A 140 0.51 8.49 6.77
N VAL A 141 0.86 8.36 8.05
CA VAL A 141 1.22 9.50 8.90
C VAL A 141 2.47 10.19 8.36
N PHE A 142 3.49 9.42 7.97
CA PHE A 142 4.71 9.96 7.38
C PHE A 142 4.48 10.58 6.00
N CYS A 143 3.53 10.06 5.22
CA CYS A 143 3.14 10.64 3.94
C CYS A 143 2.53 12.03 4.11
N VAL A 144 1.61 12.19 5.07
CA VAL A 144 1.01 13.49 5.42
C VAL A 144 2.07 14.43 5.99
N LEU A 145 2.90 13.95 6.91
CA LEU A 145 4.00 14.72 7.49
C LEU A 145 4.96 15.24 6.42
N ALA A 146 5.31 14.42 5.43
CA ALA A 146 6.14 14.83 4.32
C ALA A 146 5.51 15.98 3.52
N ALA A 147 4.20 15.93 3.27
CA ALA A 147 3.48 17.00 2.56
C ALA A 147 3.41 18.30 3.38
N LEU A 148 3.28 18.19 4.70
CA LEU A 148 3.28 19.36 5.60
C LEU A 148 4.67 20.02 5.70
N LEU A 149 5.75 19.25 5.73
CA LEU A 149 7.11 19.75 5.88
C LEU A 149 7.71 20.27 4.57
N LEU A 150 7.53 19.54 3.46
CA LEU A 150 8.18 19.81 2.18
C LEU A 150 7.26 20.47 1.15
N GLY A 151 5.98 20.60 1.48
CA GLY A 151 4.94 21.02 0.54
C GLY A 151 4.42 19.89 -0.34
N GLY A 152 3.32 20.14 -1.06
CA GLY A 152 2.57 19.12 -1.76
C GLY A 152 3.38 18.32 -2.80
N TYR A 153 4.20 18.99 -3.58
CA TYR A 153 4.97 18.34 -4.64
C TYR A 153 6.04 17.38 -4.09
N TRP A 154 6.99 17.89 -3.30
CA TRP A 154 8.08 17.10 -2.75
C TRP A 154 7.60 16.08 -1.70
N GLY A 155 6.66 16.49 -0.86
CA GLY A 155 6.08 15.58 0.14
C GLY A 155 5.20 14.52 -0.49
N GLY A 156 4.40 14.87 -1.51
CA GLY A 156 3.60 13.91 -2.27
C GLY A 156 4.46 12.88 -3.01
N LEU A 157 5.57 13.32 -3.63
CA LEU A 157 6.52 12.42 -4.25
C LEU A 157 7.21 11.50 -3.24
N ALA A 158 7.65 12.03 -2.10
CA ALA A 158 8.26 11.22 -1.04
C ALA A 158 7.32 10.12 -0.55
N GLY A 159 6.06 10.48 -0.26
CA GLY A 159 5.03 9.53 0.15
C GLY A 159 4.71 8.50 -0.95
N ALA A 160 4.52 8.97 -2.19
CA ALA A 160 4.21 8.10 -3.32
C ALA A 160 5.34 7.08 -3.58
N ILE A 161 6.60 7.52 -3.61
CA ILE A 161 7.74 6.64 -3.86
C ILE A 161 7.94 5.67 -2.70
N GLY A 162 7.96 6.15 -1.45
CA GLY A 162 8.19 5.30 -0.27
C GLY A 162 7.14 4.22 -0.12
N MET A 163 5.86 4.56 -0.29
CA MET A 163 4.77 3.61 -0.20
C MET A 163 4.72 2.64 -1.37
N THR A 164 5.05 3.09 -2.58
CA THR A 164 5.11 2.21 -3.76
C THR A 164 6.22 1.18 -3.63
N ILE A 165 7.40 1.57 -3.11
CA ILE A 165 8.48 0.63 -2.83
C ILE A 165 8.04 -0.38 -1.77
N ALA A 166 7.29 0.05 -0.75
CA ALA A 166 6.74 -0.83 0.26
C ALA A 166 5.76 -1.85 -0.34
N ASP A 167 4.87 -1.44 -1.22
CA ASP A 167 3.97 -2.36 -1.94
C ASP A 167 4.75 -3.36 -2.79
N LEU A 168 5.79 -2.91 -3.52
CA LEU A 168 6.62 -3.77 -4.37
C LEU A 168 7.42 -4.82 -3.59
N THR A 169 7.76 -4.55 -2.33
CA THR A 169 8.54 -5.44 -1.47
C THR A 169 7.69 -6.30 -0.54
N THR A 170 6.36 -6.10 -0.52
CA THR A 170 5.42 -6.82 0.33
C THR A 170 4.39 -7.60 -0.51
N ALA A 171 3.34 -8.07 0.12
CA ALA A 171 2.24 -8.80 -0.52
C ALA A 171 1.29 -7.91 -1.36
N TYR A 172 1.55 -6.59 -1.46
CA TYR A 172 0.67 -5.62 -2.10
C TYR A 172 1.15 -5.14 -3.48
N VAL A 173 1.96 -5.95 -4.17
CA VAL A 173 2.60 -5.59 -5.46
C VAL A 173 1.60 -5.10 -6.50
N THR A 174 0.43 -5.75 -6.60
CA THR A 174 -0.63 -5.37 -7.54
C THR A 174 -1.22 -3.99 -7.27
N SER A 175 -1.13 -3.51 -6.03
CA SER A 175 -1.63 -2.21 -5.61
C SER A 175 -0.66 -1.05 -5.89
N ALA A 176 0.61 -1.33 -6.20
CA ALA A 176 1.66 -0.32 -6.33
C ALA A 176 1.32 0.86 -7.27
N PRO A 177 0.76 0.67 -8.49
CA PRO A 177 0.39 1.80 -9.35
C PRO A 177 -0.72 2.66 -8.74
N LYS A 178 -1.73 2.03 -8.13
CA LYS A 178 -2.82 2.71 -7.43
C LYS A 178 -2.30 3.50 -6.24
N THR A 179 -1.43 2.88 -5.44
CA THR A 179 -0.80 3.51 -4.27
C THR A 179 0.01 4.73 -4.67
N PHE A 180 0.80 4.65 -5.75
CA PHE A 180 1.58 5.78 -6.23
C PHE A 180 0.69 7.00 -6.53
N LEU A 181 -0.36 6.82 -7.35
CA LEU A 181 -1.27 7.90 -7.72
C LEU A 181 -2.01 8.45 -6.49
N LEU A 182 -2.54 7.56 -5.65
CA LEU A 182 -3.28 7.95 -4.47
C LEU A 182 -2.44 8.77 -3.49
N LYS A 183 -1.22 8.33 -3.19
CA LYS A 183 -0.32 9.03 -2.26
C LYS A 183 0.19 10.35 -2.83
N LEU A 184 0.43 10.39 -4.13
CA LEU A 184 0.77 11.64 -4.81
C LEU A 184 -0.38 12.65 -4.70
N CYS A 185 -1.63 12.23 -4.99
CA CYS A 185 -2.82 13.09 -4.87
C CYS A 185 -3.03 13.55 -3.43
N ILE A 186 -2.94 12.66 -2.43
CA ILE A 186 -3.05 13.01 -1.01
C ILE A 186 -1.99 14.06 -0.66
N GLY A 187 -0.73 13.85 -1.00
CA GLY A 187 0.33 14.80 -0.71
C GLY A 187 0.13 16.14 -1.37
N LEU A 188 -0.35 16.18 -2.63
CA LEU A 188 -0.67 17.43 -3.34
C LEU A 188 -1.81 18.17 -2.66
N ILE A 189 -2.90 17.49 -2.28
CA ILE A 189 -4.06 18.09 -1.61
C ILE A 189 -3.67 18.63 -0.23
N VAL A 190 -3.02 17.80 0.60
CA VAL A 190 -2.54 18.22 1.93
C VAL A 190 -1.62 19.43 1.83
N GLY A 191 -0.65 19.40 0.91
CA GLY A 191 0.27 20.50 0.71
C GLY A 191 -0.40 21.76 0.17
N LEU A 192 -1.40 21.63 -0.71
CA LEU A 192 -2.19 22.75 -1.20
C LEU A 192 -2.99 23.39 -0.06
N VAL A 193 -3.69 22.60 0.73
CA VAL A 193 -4.47 23.09 1.87
C VAL A 193 -3.54 23.77 2.87
N ALA A 194 -2.48 23.09 3.31
CA ALA A 194 -1.60 23.61 4.34
C ALA A 194 -0.81 24.87 3.91
N HIS A 195 -0.22 24.85 2.71
CA HIS A 195 0.72 25.89 2.30
C HIS A 195 0.09 26.98 1.43
N LYS A 196 -0.88 26.64 0.57
CA LYS A 196 -1.52 27.63 -0.34
C LYS A 196 -2.75 28.27 0.30
N ILE A 197 -3.60 27.50 0.97
CA ILE A 197 -4.84 28.04 1.55
C ILE A 197 -4.55 28.65 2.92
N PHE A 198 -3.91 27.91 3.82
CA PHE A 198 -3.67 28.34 5.19
C PHE A 198 -2.29 28.97 5.44
N HIS A 199 -1.43 29.05 4.42
CA HIS A 199 -0.11 29.71 4.50
C HIS A 199 0.76 29.21 5.66
N LEU A 200 0.77 27.92 5.93
CA LEU A 200 1.49 27.30 7.06
C LEU A 200 3.00 27.61 7.08
N SER A 201 3.57 28.00 5.93
CA SER A 201 4.98 28.41 5.80
C SER A 201 5.31 29.76 6.44
N LYS A 202 4.31 30.53 6.88
CA LYS A 202 4.49 31.79 7.61
C LYS A 202 4.52 31.52 9.12
N GLU A 203 5.10 32.45 9.90
CA GLU A 203 5.08 32.35 11.35
C GLU A 203 3.64 32.45 11.88
N HIS A 204 3.20 31.41 12.57
CA HIS A 204 1.88 31.32 13.16
C HIS A 204 1.95 30.77 14.59
N SER A 205 0.91 31.05 15.39
CA SER A 205 0.81 30.43 16.72
C SER A 205 0.66 28.93 16.64
N VAL A 206 1.15 28.22 17.67
CA VAL A 206 1.08 26.73 17.75
C VAL A 206 -0.36 26.22 17.58
N LYS A 207 -1.35 26.90 18.14
CA LYS A 207 -2.77 26.54 18.00
C LYS A 207 -3.24 26.56 16.54
N TYR A 208 -2.83 27.59 15.79
CA TYR A 208 -3.15 27.72 14.37
C TYR A 208 -2.50 26.59 13.55
N VAL A 209 -1.21 26.35 13.77
CA VAL A 209 -0.48 25.26 13.09
C VAL A 209 -1.14 23.92 13.36
N THR A 210 -1.49 23.61 14.61
CA THR A 210 -2.18 22.36 14.99
C THR A 210 -3.53 22.23 14.29
N GLY A 211 -4.34 23.29 14.31
CA GLY A 211 -5.66 23.29 13.65
C GLY A 211 -5.57 23.06 12.14
N VAL A 212 -4.65 23.75 11.46
CA VAL A 212 -4.41 23.57 10.02
C VAL A 212 -3.90 22.17 9.70
N THR A 213 -3.01 21.62 10.52
CA THR A 213 -2.47 20.28 10.33
C THR A 213 -3.58 19.22 10.42
N ILE A 214 -4.46 19.32 11.42
CA ILE A 214 -5.62 18.44 11.57
C ILE A 214 -6.53 18.55 10.35
N LEU A 215 -6.89 19.78 9.95
CA LEU A 215 -7.79 20.00 8.81
C LEU A 215 -7.20 19.51 7.47
N ALA A 216 -5.90 19.70 7.26
CA ALA A 216 -5.24 19.28 6.03
C ALA A 216 -5.05 17.77 5.94
N SER A 217 -5.06 17.05 7.07
CA SER A 217 -4.86 15.59 7.15
C SER A 217 -6.18 14.81 7.20
N ALA A 218 -7.30 15.47 7.43
CA ALA A 218 -8.63 14.88 7.43
C ALA A 218 -9.18 14.67 6.01
#